data_302307dd45de63750aa0e6f442afd82f
#
_entry.id   302307dd45de63750aa0e6f442afd82f
#
_cell.length_a   1.000
_cell.length_b   1.000
_cell.length_c   1.000
_cell.angle_alpha   90.00
_cell.angle_beta   90.00
_cell.angle_gamma   90.00
#
_symmetry.space_group_name_H-M   'P 1'
#
loop_
_entity.id
_entity.type
_entity.pdbx_description
1 polymer ?
#
loop_
_entity_poly.entity_id
_entity_poly.type
_entity_poly.pdbx_seq_one_letter_code
_entity_poly.pdbx_strand_id
1 'polypeptide(L)'
;MGFQEVMEKASAGDPHAQNALGYIYYKGEGTERDLNRAFIWFNMAAEQGDPEGECNAAHMLVHAEGTNANLEEAIRFYTHSAEQGYVISMFNLAHMYSDGLGVEQDWSKAVEWYTKAMEGGSVPACYRLGVIYQEGRAGTKDPLLAEKFYQRCSEVMYTKAMVRLADMYLKGEGVPVRTKAAVKLLSDAANEGSTDAMFRLGELSLTGEGMAKSTANAKKWFQKASYRGHEGAKEALSKPPFA
;
A
#
# COMPACT_ATOMS: atom_id res chain seq x y z
N MET A 1 -26.31 -11.48 -6.71
CA MET A 1 -26.61 -11.94 -8.08
C MET A 1 -25.91 -13.28 -8.31
N GLY A 2 -26.59 -14.25 -8.90
CA GLY A 2 -25.95 -15.51 -9.30
C GLY A 2 -25.14 -15.32 -10.59
N PHE A 3 -24.20 -16.24 -10.86
CA PHE A 3 -23.35 -16.21 -12.06
C PHE A 3 -24.14 -16.02 -13.36
N GLN A 4 -25.25 -16.77 -13.52
CA GLN A 4 -26.07 -16.71 -14.72
C GLN A 4 -26.73 -15.33 -14.92
N GLU A 5 -27.22 -14.71 -13.86
CA GLU A 5 -27.82 -13.37 -13.92
C GLU A 5 -26.80 -12.29 -14.30
N VAL A 6 -25.57 -12.39 -13.73
CA VAL A 6 -24.46 -11.47 -14.09
C VAL A 6 -24.10 -11.65 -15.55
N MET A 7 -23.99 -12.90 -16.03
CA MET A 7 -23.65 -13.20 -17.42
C MET A 7 -24.72 -12.64 -18.40
N GLU A 8 -26.00 -12.78 -18.10
CA GLU A 8 -27.07 -12.25 -18.93
C GLU A 8 -27.02 -10.73 -19.05
N LYS A 9 -26.84 -10.02 -17.93
CA LYS A 9 -26.71 -8.55 -17.92
C LYS A 9 -25.44 -8.07 -18.63
N ALA A 10 -24.30 -8.74 -18.38
CA ALA A 10 -23.05 -8.41 -19.04
C ALA A 10 -23.13 -8.61 -20.56
N SER A 11 -23.77 -9.70 -21.00
CA SER A 11 -24.00 -9.99 -22.42
C SER A 11 -24.98 -9.01 -23.06
N ALA A 12 -25.89 -8.43 -22.28
CA ALA A 12 -26.79 -7.36 -22.70
C ALA A 12 -26.11 -5.98 -22.77
N GLY A 13 -24.84 -5.87 -22.39
CA GLY A 13 -24.04 -4.67 -22.51
C GLY A 13 -23.95 -3.80 -21.24
N ASP A 14 -24.48 -4.25 -20.09
CA ASP A 14 -24.37 -3.52 -18.83
C ASP A 14 -22.89 -3.45 -18.35
N PRO A 15 -22.26 -2.26 -18.28
CA PRO A 15 -20.85 -2.16 -17.95
C PRO A 15 -20.50 -2.60 -16.53
N HIS A 16 -21.39 -2.36 -15.56
CA HIS A 16 -21.16 -2.83 -14.19
C HIS A 16 -21.28 -4.36 -14.10
N ALA A 17 -22.19 -4.98 -14.86
CA ALA A 17 -22.26 -6.43 -14.92
C ALA A 17 -21.06 -7.03 -15.67
N GLN A 18 -20.55 -6.36 -16.70
CA GLN A 18 -19.32 -6.77 -17.39
C GLN A 18 -18.11 -6.73 -16.44
N ASN A 19 -17.94 -5.64 -15.68
CA ASN A 19 -16.90 -5.56 -14.67
C ASN A 19 -17.06 -6.67 -13.61
N ALA A 20 -18.26 -6.91 -13.11
CA ALA A 20 -18.53 -7.99 -12.15
C ALA A 20 -18.21 -9.38 -12.73
N LEU A 21 -18.54 -9.63 -14.00
CA LEU A 21 -18.22 -10.89 -14.68
C LEU A 21 -16.70 -11.06 -14.89
N GLY A 22 -16.01 -9.98 -15.24
CA GLY A 22 -14.54 -9.93 -15.28
C GLY A 22 -13.95 -10.37 -13.94
N TYR A 23 -14.47 -9.84 -12.83
CA TYR A 23 -14.02 -10.19 -11.49
C TYR A 23 -14.26 -11.66 -11.14
N ILE A 24 -15.42 -12.19 -11.52
CA ILE A 24 -15.74 -13.62 -11.33
C ILE A 24 -14.73 -14.51 -12.04
N TYR A 25 -14.35 -14.21 -13.29
CA TYR A 25 -13.31 -14.96 -14.02
C TYR A 25 -11.91 -14.73 -13.42
N TYR A 26 -11.62 -13.51 -12.97
CA TYR A 26 -10.34 -13.19 -12.34
C TYR A 26 -10.10 -13.99 -11.06
N LYS A 27 -11.14 -14.17 -10.23
CA LYS A 27 -11.07 -14.95 -8.97
C LYS A 27 -11.34 -16.44 -9.16
N GLY A 28 -12.09 -16.83 -10.18
CA GLY A 28 -12.61 -18.20 -10.32
C GLY A 28 -13.78 -18.49 -9.37
N GLU A 29 -14.60 -17.48 -9.06
CA GLU A 29 -15.73 -17.61 -8.13
C GLU A 29 -16.94 -18.22 -8.84
N GLY A 30 -17.23 -19.49 -8.58
CA GLY A 30 -18.33 -20.22 -9.22
C GLY A 30 -18.03 -20.66 -10.67
N THR A 31 -16.84 -20.44 -11.17
CA THR A 31 -16.32 -20.89 -12.47
C THR A 31 -14.81 -21.13 -12.38
N GLU A 32 -14.21 -21.73 -13.42
CA GLU A 32 -12.78 -21.83 -13.53
C GLU A 32 -12.15 -20.41 -13.70
N ARG A 33 -11.01 -20.18 -13.03
CA ARG A 33 -10.26 -18.94 -13.17
C ARG A 33 -9.73 -18.79 -14.60
N ASP A 34 -10.07 -17.70 -15.26
CA ASP A 34 -9.65 -17.41 -16.63
C ASP A 34 -9.31 -15.94 -16.78
N LEU A 35 -8.00 -15.64 -16.77
CA LEU A 35 -7.51 -14.26 -16.87
C LEU A 35 -7.76 -13.63 -18.23
N ASN A 36 -7.77 -14.43 -19.33
CA ASN A 36 -8.06 -13.89 -20.66
C ASN A 36 -9.53 -13.42 -20.73
N ARG A 37 -10.47 -14.23 -20.23
CA ARG A 37 -11.87 -13.83 -20.15
C ARG A 37 -12.07 -12.67 -19.18
N ALA A 38 -11.36 -12.66 -18.05
CA ALA A 38 -11.41 -11.54 -17.12
C ALA A 38 -11.02 -10.23 -17.81
N PHE A 39 -9.89 -10.22 -18.52
CA PHE A 39 -9.45 -9.04 -19.27
C PHE A 39 -10.48 -8.60 -20.33
N ILE A 40 -11.01 -9.54 -21.11
CA ILE A 40 -12.03 -9.21 -22.12
C ILE A 40 -13.22 -8.48 -21.48
N TRP A 41 -13.76 -9.00 -20.37
CA TRP A 41 -14.91 -8.40 -19.71
C TRP A 41 -14.59 -7.07 -19.03
N PHE A 42 -13.44 -6.93 -18.38
CA PHE A 42 -12.99 -5.64 -17.84
C PHE A 42 -12.80 -4.60 -18.95
N ASN A 43 -12.20 -5.01 -20.07
CA ASN A 43 -11.99 -4.10 -21.20
C ASN A 43 -13.30 -3.66 -21.84
N MET A 44 -14.32 -4.55 -21.95
CA MET A 44 -15.62 -4.18 -22.43
C MET A 44 -16.33 -3.15 -21.52
N ALA A 45 -16.18 -3.27 -20.20
CA ALA A 45 -16.65 -2.26 -19.25
C ALA A 45 -15.86 -0.94 -19.37
N ALA A 46 -14.55 -1.04 -19.50
CA ALA A 46 -13.63 0.09 -19.66
C ALA A 46 -13.95 0.93 -20.92
N GLU A 47 -14.20 0.28 -22.05
CA GLU A 47 -14.56 0.96 -23.31
C GLU A 47 -15.91 1.69 -23.22
N GLN A 48 -16.75 1.37 -22.24
CA GLN A 48 -17.98 2.08 -21.91
C GLN A 48 -17.80 3.15 -20.84
N GLY A 49 -16.57 3.35 -20.35
CA GLY A 49 -16.22 4.36 -19.36
C GLY A 49 -16.60 3.98 -17.92
N ASP A 50 -16.79 2.69 -17.63
CA ASP A 50 -16.96 2.24 -16.24
C ASP A 50 -15.65 2.39 -15.47
N PRO A 51 -15.58 3.26 -14.43
CA PRO A 51 -14.31 3.59 -13.79
C PRO A 51 -13.65 2.42 -13.07
N GLU A 52 -14.42 1.46 -12.58
CA GLU A 52 -13.90 0.25 -11.96
C GLU A 52 -13.38 -0.72 -13.02
N GLY A 53 -14.10 -0.87 -14.14
CA GLY A 53 -13.67 -1.64 -15.31
C GLY A 53 -12.37 -1.11 -15.89
N GLU A 54 -12.26 0.21 -16.05
CA GLU A 54 -11.02 0.87 -16.49
C GLU A 54 -9.85 0.60 -15.54
N CYS A 55 -10.08 0.69 -14.22
CA CYS A 55 -9.07 0.39 -13.22
C CYS A 55 -8.59 -1.06 -13.30
N ASN A 56 -9.51 -2.02 -13.45
CA ASN A 56 -9.20 -3.44 -13.51
C ASN A 56 -8.50 -3.81 -14.84
N ALA A 57 -8.96 -3.29 -15.98
CA ALA A 57 -8.31 -3.47 -17.27
C ALA A 57 -6.89 -2.89 -17.25
N ALA A 58 -6.71 -1.67 -16.72
CA ALA A 58 -5.41 -1.03 -16.58
C ALA A 58 -4.45 -1.86 -15.70
N HIS A 59 -4.93 -2.40 -14.58
CA HIS A 59 -4.13 -3.29 -13.74
C HIS A 59 -3.63 -4.50 -14.51
N MET A 60 -4.49 -5.17 -15.26
CA MET A 60 -4.13 -6.34 -16.05
C MET A 60 -3.14 -6.01 -17.19
N LEU A 61 -3.27 -4.83 -17.80
CA LEU A 61 -2.32 -4.32 -18.82
C LEU A 61 -0.94 -4.01 -18.23
N VAL A 62 -0.88 -3.47 -17.00
CA VAL A 62 0.41 -3.21 -16.31
C VAL A 62 1.14 -4.50 -15.98
N HIS A 63 0.41 -5.53 -15.53
CA HIS A 63 1.00 -6.78 -15.03
C HIS A 63 1.03 -7.91 -16.06
N ALA A 64 0.60 -7.68 -17.30
CA ALA A 64 0.49 -8.69 -18.36
C ALA A 64 -0.39 -9.90 -17.92
N GLU A 65 -1.45 -9.66 -17.18
CA GLU A 65 -2.35 -10.69 -16.69
C GLU A 65 -3.48 -10.94 -17.71
N GLY A 66 -3.49 -12.12 -18.35
CA GLY A 66 -4.51 -12.47 -19.35
C GLY A 66 -4.47 -11.65 -20.65
N THR A 67 -3.46 -10.81 -20.80
CA THR A 67 -3.20 -9.97 -21.98
C THR A 67 -1.72 -9.64 -22.06
N ASN A 68 -1.27 -9.02 -23.16
CA ASN A 68 0.07 -8.46 -23.23
C ASN A 68 0.16 -7.14 -22.45
N ALA A 69 1.33 -6.85 -21.89
CA ALA A 69 1.55 -5.55 -21.24
C ALA A 69 1.37 -4.40 -22.24
N ASN A 70 0.62 -3.39 -21.83
CA ASN A 70 0.44 -2.14 -22.58
C ASN A 70 0.31 -0.97 -21.60
N LEU A 71 1.46 -0.38 -21.26
CA LEU A 71 1.51 0.69 -20.25
C LEU A 71 0.86 1.99 -20.75
N GLU A 72 0.90 2.26 -22.03
CA GLU A 72 0.27 3.46 -22.62
C GLU A 72 -1.26 3.39 -22.44
N GLU A 73 -1.86 2.27 -22.78
CA GLU A 73 -3.30 2.07 -22.60
C GLU A 73 -3.69 2.00 -21.13
N ALA A 74 -2.87 1.39 -20.27
CA ALA A 74 -3.09 1.37 -18.83
C ALA A 74 -3.14 2.80 -18.24
N ILE A 75 -2.23 3.69 -18.66
CA ILE A 75 -2.24 5.09 -18.23
C ILE A 75 -3.51 5.79 -18.70
N ARG A 76 -3.93 5.57 -19.94
CA ARG A 76 -5.17 6.15 -20.48
C ARG A 76 -6.38 5.76 -19.61
N PHE A 77 -6.52 4.47 -19.30
CA PHE A 77 -7.60 3.97 -18.46
C PHE A 77 -7.51 4.47 -17.02
N TYR A 78 -6.32 4.39 -16.39
CA TYR A 78 -6.16 4.93 -15.03
C TYR A 78 -6.46 6.43 -14.98
N THR A 79 -6.04 7.21 -15.99
CA THR A 79 -6.28 8.66 -16.02
C THR A 79 -7.77 8.94 -16.09
N HIS A 80 -8.50 8.33 -17.03
CA HIS A 80 -9.93 8.56 -17.20
C HIS A 80 -10.73 8.10 -15.96
N SER A 81 -10.41 6.94 -15.41
CA SER A 81 -11.01 6.45 -14.17
C SER A 81 -10.73 7.38 -12.97
N ALA A 82 -9.49 7.88 -12.85
CA ALA A 82 -9.09 8.80 -11.78
C ALA A 82 -9.80 10.16 -11.91
N GLU A 83 -9.98 10.68 -13.12
CA GLU A 83 -10.72 11.90 -13.40
C GLU A 83 -12.21 11.78 -13.03
N GLN A 84 -12.78 10.58 -13.10
CA GLN A 84 -14.11 10.26 -12.61
C GLN A 84 -14.20 10.13 -11.07
N GLY A 85 -13.09 10.26 -10.37
CA GLY A 85 -13.05 10.18 -8.91
C GLY A 85 -12.74 8.80 -8.35
N TYR A 86 -12.36 7.81 -9.17
CA TYR A 86 -12.06 6.48 -8.66
C TYR A 86 -10.70 6.44 -7.95
N VAL A 87 -10.76 6.31 -6.63
CA VAL A 87 -9.61 6.50 -5.72
C VAL A 87 -8.46 5.52 -5.98
N ILE A 88 -8.78 4.29 -6.34
CA ILE A 88 -7.75 3.26 -6.62
C ILE A 88 -6.97 3.64 -7.88
N SER A 89 -7.64 4.16 -8.91
CA SER A 89 -6.98 4.63 -10.13
C SER A 89 -6.10 5.85 -9.88
N MET A 90 -6.56 6.80 -9.03
CA MET A 90 -5.72 7.92 -8.60
C MET A 90 -4.42 7.45 -7.95
N PHE A 91 -4.51 6.45 -7.05
CA PHE A 91 -3.35 5.87 -6.39
C PHE A 91 -2.41 5.19 -7.37
N ASN A 92 -2.95 4.37 -8.29
CA ASN A 92 -2.15 3.63 -9.27
C ASN A 92 -1.50 4.58 -10.28
N LEU A 93 -2.22 5.60 -10.75
CA LEU A 93 -1.66 6.62 -11.64
C LEU A 93 -0.52 7.39 -10.97
N ALA A 94 -0.69 7.76 -9.69
CA ALA A 94 0.38 8.36 -8.89
C ALA A 94 1.62 7.45 -8.81
N HIS A 95 1.40 6.13 -8.66
CA HIS A 95 2.48 5.15 -8.64
C HIS A 95 3.20 5.07 -9.98
N MET A 96 2.47 5.10 -11.10
CA MET A 96 3.08 5.10 -12.44
C MET A 96 3.96 6.33 -12.65
N TYR A 97 3.52 7.53 -12.25
CA TYR A 97 4.34 8.73 -12.30
C TYR A 97 5.54 8.68 -11.34
N SER A 98 5.38 8.12 -10.14
CA SER A 98 6.47 8.02 -9.17
C SER A 98 7.60 7.09 -9.62
N ASP A 99 7.27 6.04 -10.36
CA ASP A 99 8.21 5.00 -10.77
C ASP A 99 8.65 5.14 -12.24
N GLY A 100 8.01 6.03 -13.01
CA GLY A 100 8.28 6.18 -14.44
C GLY A 100 7.78 4.99 -15.26
N LEU A 101 6.66 4.37 -14.86
CA LEU A 101 6.10 3.20 -15.53
C LEU A 101 5.24 3.64 -16.71
N GLY A 102 5.76 3.49 -17.94
CA GLY A 102 5.08 3.88 -19.17
C GLY A 102 4.97 5.39 -19.41
N VAL A 103 5.48 6.20 -18.49
CA VAL A 103 5.61 7.66 -18.56
C VAL A 103 6.96 8.08 -18.03
N GLU A 104 7.39 9.29 -18.34
CA GLU A 104 8.54 9.89 -17.67
C GLU A 104 8.23 10.06 -16.18
N GLN A 105 9.22 9.74 -15.32
CA GLN A 105 9.09 9.92 -13.87
C GLN A 105 8.80 11.38 -13.54
N ASP A 106 7.70 11.62 -12.81
CA ASP A 106 7.26 12.95 -12.43
C ASP A 106 6.72 12.95 -10.99
N TRP A 107 7.57 13.33 -10.06
CA TRP A 107 7.23 13.39 -8.65
C TRP A 107 6.16 14.46 -8.33
N SER A 108 6.08 15.53 -9.11
CA SER A 108 5.05 16.57 -8.92
C SER A 108 3.68 16.02 -9.25
N LYS A 109 3.53 15.33 -10.39
CA LYS A 109 2.29 14.65 -10.75
C LYS A 109 1.96 13.51 -9.78
N ALA A 110 2.97 12.76 -9.33
CA ALA A 110 2.78 11.71 -8.33
C ALA A 110 2.20 12.28 -7.04
N VAL A 111 2.75 13.39 -6.52
CA VAL A 111 2.23 14.07 -5.33
C VAL A 111 0.80 14.58 -5.55
N GLU A 112 0.51 15.17 -6.71
CA GLU A 112 -0.84 15.63 -7.04
C GLU A 112 -1.86 14.48 -6.96
N TRP A 113 -1.60 13.37 -7.64
CA TRP A 113 -2.52 12.24 -7.67
C TRP A 113 -2.59 11.49 -6.34
N TYR A 114 -1.46 11.34 -5.60
CA TYR A 114 -1.52 10.80 -4.24
C TYR A 114 -2.32 11.69 -3.30
N THR A 115 -2.27 13.03 -3.47
CA THR A 115 -3.06 13.96 -2.67
C THR A 115 -4.54 13.77 -2.94
N LYS A 116 -4.96 13.72 -4.21
CA LYS A 116 -6.35 13.43 -4.60
C LYS A 116 -6.83 12.08 -4.05
N ALA A 117 -5.98 11.04 -4.17
CA ALA A 117 -6.30 9.72 -3.62
C ALA A 117 -6.46 9.75 -2.09
N MET A 118 -5.59 10.48 -1.37
CA MET A 118 -5.68 10.65 0.08
C MET A 118 -6.94 11.41 0.49
N GLU A 119 -7.32 12.45 -0.24
CA GLU A 119 -8.56 13.20 -0.04
C GLU A 119 -9.78 12.32 -0.27
N GLY A 120 -9.71 11.40 -1.22
CA GLY A 120 -10.68 10.34 -1.45
C GLY A 120 -10.65 9.19 -0.42
N GLY A 121 -9.82 9.28 0.63
CA GLY A 121 -9.77 8.32 1.73
C GLY A 121 -8.70 7.22 1.60
N SER A 122 -7.79 7.29 0.61
CA SER A 122 -6.72 6.30 0.47
C SER A 122 -5.64 6.48 1.54
N VAL A 123 -5.63 5.60 2.54
CA VAL A 123 -4.58 5.55 3.56
C VAL A 123 -3.21 5.19 2.97
N PRO A 124 -3.09 4.25 2.00
CA PRO A 124 -1.82 4.03 1.31
C PRO A 124 -1.26 5.27 0.62
N ALA A 125 -2.11 6.12 0.01
CA ALA A 125 -1.67 7.37 -0.60
C ALA A 125 -1.13 8.36 0.44
N CYS A 126 -1.82 8.50 1.57
CA CYS A 126 -1.35 9.29 2.71
C CYS A 126 0.04 8.84 3.18
N TYR A 127 0.26 7.53 3.33
CA TYR A 127 1.56 6.97 3.68
C TYR A 127 2.63 7.28 2.62
N ARG A 128 2.31 7.14 1.33
CA ARG A 128 3.24 7.45 0.23
C ARG A 128 3.67 8.92 0.24
N LEU A 129 2.74 9.84 0.50
CA LEU A 129 3.07 11.26 0.67
C LEU A 129 4.07 11.47 1.83
N GLY A 130 3.83 10.81 2.97
CA GLY A 130 4.78 10.85 4.09
C GLY A 130 6.18 10.41 3.69
N VAL A 131 6.31 9.32 2.93
CA VAL A 131 7.60 8.82 2.43
C VAL A 131 8.25 9.82 1.47
N ILE A 132 7.50 10.37 0.52
CA ILE A 132 8.00 11.33 -0.47
C ILE A 132 8.60 12.56 0.22
N TYR A 133 7.92 13.12 1.21
CA TYR A 133 8.41 14.29 1.94
C TYR A 133 9.55 13.97 2.91
N GLN A 134 9.54 12.80 3.55
CA GLN A 134 10.67 12.35 4.39
C GLN A 134 11.95 12.17 3.58
N GLU A 135 11.85 11.60 2.38
CA GLU A 135 12.99 11.31 1.51
C GLU A 135 13.38 12.49 0.60
N GLY A 136 12.49 13.47 0.42
CA GLY A 136 12.70 14.62 -0.47
C GLY A 136 12.58 14.28 -1.96
N ARG A 137 11.80 13.26 -2.31
CA ARG A 137 11.65 12.78 -3.70
C ARG A 137 11.08 13.83 -4.65
N ALA A 138 10.19 14.68 -4.16
CA ALA A 138 9.58 15.77 -4.94
C ALA A 138 10.35 17.11 -4.82
N GLY A 139 11.63 17.07 -4.47
CA GLY A 139 12.48 18.25 -4.28
C GLY A 139 13.15 18.28 -2.91
N THR A 140 12.76 19.19 -2.03
CA THR A 140 13.33 19.32 -0.69
C THR A 140 12.63 18.37 0.31
N LYS A 141 13.39 17.87 1.29
CA LYS A 141 12.85 17.13 2.42
C LYS A 141 11.98 18.06 3.28
N ASP A 142 10.82 17.57 3.69
CA ASP A 142 9.98 18.23 4.70
C ASP A 142 9.56 17.20 5.79
N PRO A 143 10.41 17.00 6.80
CA PRO A 143 10.11 16.04 7.86
C PRO A 143 8.89 16.40 8.70
N LEU A 144 8.55 17.70 8.83
CA LEU A 144 7.37 18.13 9.57
C LEU A 144 6.08 17.79 8.83
N LEU A 145 6.10 17.89 7.50
CA LEU A 145 4.98 17.46 6.68
C LEU A 145 4.87 15.94 6.64
N ALA A 146 6.01 15.24 6.57
CA ALA A 146 6.04 13.78 6.68
C ALA A 146 5.46 13.28 8.02
N GLU A 147 5.83 13.94 9.15
CA GLU A 147 5.25 13.66 10.47
C GLU A 147 3.73 13.76 10.44
N LYS A 148 3.17 14.84 9.87
CA LYS A 148 1.71 15.03 9.78
C LYS A 148 1.02 13.91 9.01
N PHE A 149 1.58 13.50 7.87
CA PHE A 149 1.02 12.40 7.09
C PHE A 149 1.07 11.08 7.85
N TYR A 150 2.20 10.76 8.48
CA TYR A 150 2.30 9.53 9.27
C TYR A 150 1.40 9.54 10.51
N GLN A 151 1.22 10.69 11.17
CA GLN A 151 0.26 10.84 12.27
C GLN A 151 -1.16 10.54 11.80
N ARG A 152 -1.61 11.15 10.70
CA ARG A 152 -2.93 10.90 10.09
C ARG A 152 -3.13 9.42 9.75
N CYS A 153 -2.12 8.75 9.18
CA CYS A 153 -2.19 7.32 8.92
C CYS A 153 -2.24 6.49 10.21
N SER A 154 -1.57 6.96 11.28
CA SER A 154 -1.54 6.25 12.57
C SER A 154 -2.89 6.30 13.30
N GLU A 155 -3.72 7.34 13.08
CA GLU A 155 -5.07 7.45 13.62
C GLU A 155 -5.98 6.29 13.17
N VAL A 156 -5.73 5.73 12.00
CA VAL A 156 -6.43 4.55 11.47
C VAL A 156 -5.61 3.26 11.59
N MET A 157 -4.65 3.23 12.51
CA MET A 157 -3.81 2.08 12.83
C MET A 157 -3.02 1.53 11.64
N TYR A 158 -2.61 2.38 10.68
CA TYR A 158 -1.79 1.95 9.56
C TYR A 158 -0.35 1.68 10.02
N THR A 159 -0.05 0.43 10.31
CA THR A 159 1.17 -0.01 11.02
C THR A 159 2.47 0.40 10.34
N LYS A 160 2.52 0.45 9.00
CA LYS A 160 3.71 0.92 8.25
C LYS A 160 4.05 2.38 8.57
N ALA A 161 3.03 3.24 8.69
CA ALA A 161 3.22 4.64 9.06
C ALA A 161 3.62 4.79 10.53
N MET A 162 3.02 3.98 11.42
CA MET A 162 3.36 3.98 12.85
C MET A 162 4.84 3.63 13.09
N VAL A 163 5.36 2.64 12.36
CA VAL A 163 6.79 2.27 12.43
C VAL A 163 7.68 3.41 11.91
N ARG A 164 7.35 4.00 10.75
CA ARG A 164 8.11 5.13 10.20
C ARG A 164 8.11 6.34 11.12
N LEU A 165 6.96 6.68 11.69
CA LEU A 165 6.83 7.77 12.66
C LEU A 165 7.64 7.50 13.94
N ALA A 166 7.61 6.26 14.42
CA ALA A 166 8.40 5.87 15.58
C ALA A 166 9.91 6.00 15.30
N ASP A 167 10.38 5.57 14.13
CA ASP A 167 11.78 5.74 13.72
C ASP A 167 12.18 7.21 13.63
N MET A 168 11.32 8.09 13.09
CA MET A 168 11.56 9.54 13.09
C MET A 168 11.70 10.10 14.51
N TYR A 169 10.85 9.66 15.44
CA TYR A 169 10.88 10.10 16.85
C TYR A 169 12.09 9.55 17.61
N LEU A 170 12.57 8.36 17.32
CA LEU A 170 13.77 7.80 17.92
C LEU A 170 15.03 8.55 17.47
N LYS A 171 15.14 8.79 16.17
CA LYS A 171 16.33 9.42 15.59
C LYS A 171 16.34 10.94 15.65
N GLY A 172 15.20 11.59 15.85
CA GLY A 172 15.08 13.04 15.77
C GLY A 172 15.26 13.56 14.33
N GLU A 173 14.85 12.81 13.32
CA GLU A 173 15.00 13.16 11.90
C GLU A 173 14.07 14.32 11.51
N GLY A 174 14.54 15.56 11.73
CA GLY A 174 13.79 16.79 11.44
C GLY A 174 12.61 17.07 12.37
N VAL A 175 12.41 16.25 13.39
CA VAL A 175 11.41 16.37 14.45
C VAL A 175 12.08 16.15 15.80
N PRO A 176 11.54 16.67 16.92
CA PRO A 176 12.12 16.42 18.23
C PRO A 176 12.13 14.93 18.59
N VAL A 177 13.20 14.47 19.26
CA VAL A 177 13.28 13.11 19.80
C VAL A 177 12.18 12.88 20.82
N ARG A 178 11.39 11.84 20.63
CA ARG A 178 10.21 11.47 21.47
C ARG A 178 10.20 9.97 21.72
N THR A 179 11.18 9.44 22.43
CA THR A 179 11.37 7.98 22.61
C THR A 179 10.17 7.27 23.22
N LYS A 180 9.49 7.87 24.21
CA LYS A 180 8.27 7.28 24.81
C LYS A 180 7.11 7.18 23.80
N ALA A 181 6.93 8.20 22.97
CA ALA A 181 5.90 8.18 21.92
C ALA A 181 6.22 7.12 20.85
N ALA A 182 7.49 6.99 20.47
CA ALA A 182 7.94 5.95 19.54
C ALA A 182 7.66 4.53 20.07
N VAL A 183 8.01 4.26 21.34
CA VAL A 183 7.71 2.96 21.98
C VAL A 183 6.21 2.67 22.00
N LYS A 184 5.37 3.69 22.27
CA LYS A 184 3.91 3.54 22.24
C LYS A 184 3.44 3.17 20.83
N LEU A 185 3.85 3.92 19.80
CA LEU A 185 3.50 3.64 18.39
C LEU A 185 3.90 2.21 17.98
N LEU A 186 5.13 1.79 18.33
CA LEU A 186 5.60 0.45 18.02
C LEU A 186 4.81 -0.61 18.79
N SER A 187 4.43 -0.35 20.03
CA SER A 187 3.62 -1.29 20.82
C SER A 187 2.23 -1.45 20.22
N ASP A 188 1.60 -0.35 19.83
CA ASP A 188 0.29 -0.36 19.18
C ASP A 188 0.38 -1.08 17.83
N ALA A 189 1.37 -0.78 17.00
CA ALA A 189 1.60 -1.46 15.70
C ALA A 189 1.91 -2.96 15.88
N ALA A 190 2.63 -3.36 16.92
CA ALA A 190 2.92 -4.75 17.20
C ALA A 190 1.66 -5.52 17.64
N ASN A 191 0.75 -4.87 18.38
CA ASN A 191 -0.56 -5.44 18.74
C ASN A 191 -1.44 -5.65 17.49
N GLU A 192 -1.36 -4.75 16.51
CA GLU A 192 -1.99 -4.91 15.18
C GLU A 192 -1.25 -5.92 14.28
N GLY A 193 -0.22 -6.57 14.79
CA GLY A 193 0.46 -7.66 14.10
C GLY A 193 1.66 -7.27 13.25
N SER A 194 2.14 -6.03 13.29
CA SER A 194 3.32 -5.60 12.55
C SER A 194 4.57 -6.32 13.04
N THR A 195 5.19 -7.11 12.16
CA THR A 195 6.43 -7.83 12.44
C THR A 195 7.63 -6.89 12.58
N ASP A 196 7.64 -5.81 11.79
CA ASP A 196 8.67 -4.76 11.87
C ASP A 196 8.61 -4.05 13.23
N ALA A 197 7.40 -3.73 13.72
CA ALA A 197 7.24 -3.12 15.04
C ALA A 197 7.69 -4.06 16.17
N MET A 198 7.37 -5.36 16.07
CA MET A 198 7.85 -6.36 17.03
C MET A 198 9.38 -6.45 17.01
N PHE A 199 10.01 -6.46 15.83
CA PHE A 199 11.45 -6.46 15.70
C PHE A 199 12.07 -5.21 16.34
N ARG A 200 11.56 -4.01 16.03
CA ARG A 200 12.04 -2.74 16.63
C ARG A 200 11.89 -2.72 18.15
N LEU A 201 10.77 -3.23 18.71
CA LEU A 201 10.63 -3.37 20.16
C LEU A 201 11.66 -4.32 20.77
N GLY A 202 12.05 -5.36 20.04
CA GLY A 202 13.16 -6.23 20.41
C GLY A 202 14.48 -5.48 20.51
N GLU A 203 14.82 -4.66 19.52
CA GLU A 203 16.02 -3.83 19.52
C GLU A 203 16.02 -2.81 20.67
N LEU A 204 14.91 -2.10 20.88
CA LEU A 204 14.75 -1.13 21.98
C LEU A 204 14.82 -1.80 23.34
N SER A 205 14.33 -3.04 23.48
CA SER A 205 14.48 -3.81 24.71
C SER A 205 15.93 -4.21 25.00
N LEU A 206 16.77 -4.38 23.99
CA LEU A 206 18.22 -4.64 24.16
C LEU A 206 18.99 -3.38 24.60
N THR A 207 18.68 -2.24 23.98
CA THR A 207 19.38 -0.98 24.26
C THR A 207 18.88 -0.32 25.53
N GLY A 208 17.59 -0.44 25.85
CA GLY A 208 16.90 0.29 26.91
C GLY A 208 16.46 1.68 26.48
N GLU A 209 16.43 1.96 25.18
CA GLU A 209 15.99 3.24 24.65
C GLU A 209 14.49 3.41 24.75
N GLY A 210 14.05 4.39 25.52
CA GLY A 210 12.61 4.67 25.76
C GLY A 210 11.85 3.66 26.61
N MET A 211 12.48 2.56 26.99
CA MET A 211 11.92 1.48 27.82
C MET A 211 13.00 0.82 28.69
N ALA A 212 12.59 -0.01 29.65
CA ALA A 212 13.55 -0.74 30.48
C ALA A 212 14.36 -1.75 29.65
N LYS A 213 15.70 -1.75 29.82
CA LYS A 213 16.59 -2.71 29.18
C LYS A 213 16.28 -4.13 29.69
N SER A 214 16.02 -5.07 28.79
CA SER A 214 15.69 -6.45 29.13
C SER A 214 15.95 -7.40 27.97
N THR A 215 17.00 -8.20 28.09
CA THR A 215 17.31 -9.26 27.11
C THR A 215 16.18 -10.30 27.02
N ALA A 216 15.50 -10.59 28.14
CA ALA A 216 14.38 -11.53 28.15
C ALA A 216 13.18 -10.99 27.35
N ASN A 217 12.86 -9.71 27.46
CA ASN A 217 11.80 -9.07 26.67
C ASN A 217 12.21 -8.97 25.20
N ALA A 218 13.46 -8.63 24.91
CA ALA A 218 13.99 -8.61 23.56
C ALA A 218 13.83 -9.98 22.86
N LYS A 219 14.21 -11.07 23.57
CA LYS A 219 14.03 -12.44 23.06
C LYS A 219 12.57 -12.74 22.74
N LYS A 220 11.64 -12.37 23.62
CA LYS A 220 10.20 -12.56 23.38
C LYS A 220 9.70 -11.83 22.15
N TRP A 221 10.12 -10.58 21.94
CA TRP A 221 9.73 -9.79 20.79
C TRP A 221 10.31 -10.35 19.48
N PHE A 222 11.59 -10.71 19.47
CA PHE A 222 12.20 -11.35 18.30
C PHE A 222 11.57 -12.71 17.99
N GLN A 223 11.22 -13.52 19.00
CA GLN A 223 10.50 -14.78 18.77
C GLN A 223 9.13 -14.55 18.12
N LYS A 224 8.36 -13.55 18.60
CA LYS A 224 7.07 -13.20 17.98
C LYS A 224 7.22 -12.77 16.51
N ALA A 225 8.21 -11.91 16.23
CA ALA A 225 8.48 -11.44 14.86
C ALA A 225 8.97 -12.60 13.96
N SER A 226 9.90 -13.43 14.44
CA SER A 226 10.44 -14.59 13.73
C SER A 226 9.37 -15.63 13.41
N TYR A 227 8.48 -15.94 14.35
CA TYR A 227 7.36 -16.85 14.14
C TYR A 227 6.45 -16.40 12.99
N ARG A 228 6.34 -15.09 12.79
CA ARG A 228 5.58 -14.49 11.70
C ARG A 228 6.41 -14.19 10.44
N GLY A 229 7.63 -14.74 10.36
CA GLY A 229 8.46 -14.70 9.15
C GLY A 229 9.42 -13.51 9.03
N HIS A 230 9.63 -12.70 10.09
CA HIS A 230 10.59 -11.59 10.02
C HIS A 230 12.03 -12.11 10.02
N GLU A 231 12.74 -11.98 8.90
CA GLU A 231 14.09 -12.53 8.71
C GLU A 231 15.12 -11.93 9.67
N GLY A 232 15.12 -10.60 9.84
CA GLY A 232 16.03 -9.94 10.80
C GLY A 232 15.86 -10.44 12.25
N ALA A 233 14.64 -10.84 12.63
CA ALA A 233 14.40 -11.39 13.95
C ALA A 233 14.94 -12.84 14.10
N LYS A 234 14.88 -13.65 13.04
CA LYS A 234 15.52 -14.96 12.99
C LYS A 234 17.03 -14.83 13.13
N GLU A 235 17.62 -13.89 12.40
CA GLU A 235 19.05 -13.61 12.47
C GLU A 235 19.46 -13.11 13.86
N ALA A 236 18.69 -12.19 14.47
CA ALA A 236 18.95 -11.69 15.81
C ALA A 236 18.98 -12.82 16.86
N LEU A 237 18.04 -13.78 16.76
CA LEU A 237 17.97 -14.91 17.68
C LEU A 237 19.12 -15.93 17.51
N SER A 238 19.78 -15.96 16.35
CA SER A 238 20.92 -16.85 16.09
C SER A 238 22.26 -16.30 16.57
N LYS A 239 22.28 -15.07 17.12
CA LYS A 239 23.50 -14.38 17.61
C LYS A 239 23.46 -14.19 19.13
N PRO A 240 24.62 -14.01 19.80
CA PRO A 240 24.61 -13.58 21.19
C PRO A 240 23.82 -12.27 21.37
N PRO A 241 23.09 -12.09 22.46
CA PRO A 241 23.08 -12.94 23.68
C PRO A 241 22.04 -14.07 23.69
N PHE A 242 21.46 -14.47 22.55
CA PHE A 242 20.35 -15.41 22.46
C PHE A 242 20.75 -16.81 22.01
N ALA A 243 21.87 -16.91 21.27
CA ALA A 243 22.47 -18.17 20.80
C ALA A 243 23.31 -18.84 21.89
#